data_d862ccc1c5d7d6d9a726af846388e655
#
_entry.id   d862ccc1c5d7d6d9a726af846388e655
#
_cell.length_a   1.000
_cell.length_b   1.000
_cell.length_c   1.000
_cell.angle_alpha   90.00
_cell.angle_beta   90.00
_cell.angle_gamma   90.00
#
_symmetry.space_group_name_H-M   'P 1'
#
loop_
_entity.id
_entity.type
_entity.pdbx_description
1 polymer ?
#
loop_
_entity_poly.entity_id
_entity_poly.type
_entity_poly.pdbx_seq_one_letter_code
_entity_poly.pdbx_strand_id
1 'polypeptide(L)'
;SRWQPEGVHGPSAVCHPRRVSSPSWRGVAIEDAIIYELHLGTFTPEGTLAAATGKLPHLQALGITVIELLPLATFPGTRNWGYDGTYLFALQPSYGSYEDLATFIEQAHELGMAVILDVVYNHFGPEGNYSGVYAPYTKQAATPWGAAINFDGGYSEGIRAFYLANTRYWLEEI
;
A
#
# COMPACT_ATOMS: atom_id res chain seq x y z
N SER A 1 2.71 -4.58 -12.63
CA SER A 1 1.39 -5.20 -12.40
C SER A 1 0.59 -4.38 -11.40
N ARG A 2 -0.74 -4.32 -11.58
CA ARG A 2 -1.69 -3.74 -10.65
C ARG A 2 -2.44 -4.82 -9.83
N TRP A 3 -2.33 -6.08 -10.19
CA TRP A 3 -2.93 -7.18 -9.46
C TRP A 3 -2.13 -8.47 -9.63
N GLN A 4 -1.77 -9.12 -8.53
CA GLN A 4 -0.96 -10.34 -8.45
C GLN A 4 -1.68 -11.39 -7.59
N PRO A 5 -2.78 -11.98 -8.09
CA PRO A 5 -3.64 -12.87 -7.29
C PRO A 5 -2.92 -14.12 -6.81
N GLU A 6 -1.90 -14.58 -7.54
CA GLU A 6 -1.12 -15.78 -7.23
C GLU A 6 0.26 -15.45 -6.62
N GLY A 7 0.44 -14.20 -6.13
CA GLY A 7 1.68 -13.76 -5.51
C GLY A 7 2.77 -13.36 -6.52
N VAL A 8 3.98 -13.11 -6.00
CA VAL A 8 5.06 -12.46 -6.77
C VAL A 8 5.62 -13.28 -7.93
N HIS A 9 5.43 -14.59 -7.94
CA HIS A 9 5.89 -15.49 -9.00
C HIS A 9 4.76 -15.91 -9.95
N GLY A 10 3.52 -15.60 -9.62
CA GLY A 10 2.36 -15.94 -10.42
C GLY A 10 2.07 -14.95 -11.56
N PRO A 11 1.11 -15.27 -12.40
CA PRO A 11 0.68 -14.37 -13.46
C PRO A 11 0.00 -13.13 -12.88
N SER A 12 0.20 -11.99 -13.59
CA SER A 12 -0.57 -10.78 -13.33
C SER A 12 -1.98 -10.92 -13.89
N ALA A 13 -2.95 -10.36 -13.20
CA ALA A 13 -4.32 -10.25 -13.71
C ALA A 13 -4.67 -8.80 -14.06
N VAL A 14 -5.58 -8.64 -15.01
CA VAL A 14 -6.19 -7.34 -15.29
C VAL A 14 -7.18 -7.02 -14.18
N CYS A 15 -7.07 -5.85 -13.61
CA CYS A 15 -8.03 -5.35 -12.62
C CYS A 15 -8.44 -3.91 -12.95
N HIS A 16 -9.63 -3.58 -12.53
CA HIS A 16 -10.15 -2.22 -12.51
C HIS A 16 -10.51 -1.91 -11.06
N PRO A 17 -9.60 -1.30 -10.28
CA PRO A 17 -9.88 -0.97 -8.89
C PRO A 17 -11.12 -0.09 -8.79
N ARG A 18 -11.97 -0.37 -7.80
CA ARG A 18 -13.07 0.52 -7.47
C ARG A 18 -12.48 1.76 -6.79
N ARG A 19 -12.84 2.92 -7.27
CA ARG A 19 -12.48 4.17 -6.60
C ARG A 19 -13.28 4.33 -5.32
N VAL A 20 -12.62 4.87 -4.31
CA VAL A 20 -13.27 5.32 -3.08
C VAL A 20 -14.28 6.42 -3.40
N SER A 21 -15.48 6.31 -2.86
CA SER A 21 -16.55 7.30 -3.01
C SER A 21 -16.98 7.81 -1.64
N SER A 22 -16.44 8.94 -1.24
CA SER A 22 -16.76 9.59 0.05
C SER A 22 -17.10 11.08 -0.16
N PRO A 23 -18.26 11.41 -0.79
CA PRO A 23 -18.55 12.77 -1.25
C PRO A 23 -18.69 13.80 -0.12
N SER A 24 -19.00 13.37 1.10
CA SER A 24 -19.09 14.22 2.29
C SER A 24 -17.76 14.36 3.04
N TRP A 25 -16.75 13.57 2.71
CA TRP A 25 -15.45 13.60 3.36
C TRP A 25 -14.72 14.94 3.14
N ARG A 26 -14.12 15.49 4.19
CA ARG A 26 -13.44 16.81 4.16
C ARG A 26 -12.00 16.73 4.69
N GLY A 27 -11.54 15.55 5.06
CA GLY A 27 -10.23 15.37 5.70
C GLY A 27 -10.25 15.57 7.20
N VAL A 28 -9.09 15.40 7.81
CA VAL A 28 -8.79 15.68 9.22
C VAL A 28 -7.71 16.76 9.26
N ALA A 29 -7.90 17.81 10.05
CA ALA A 29 -6.87 18.82 10.25
C ALA A 29 -5.68 18.20 11.00
N ILE A 30 -4.47 18.65 10.70
CA ILE A 30 -3.26 18.06 11.31
C ILE A 30 -3.24 18.22 12.83
N GLU A 31 -3.83 19.30 13.33
CA GLU A 31 -3.96 19.60 14.76
C GLU A 31 -4.90 18.62 15.50
N ASP A 32 -5.83 18.00 14.76
CA ASP A 32 -6.80 17.03 15.27
C ASP A 32 -6.38 15.57 15.03
N ALA A 33 -5.20 15.36 14.43
CA ALA A 33 -4.74 14.03 14.06
C ALA A 33 -4.28 13.22 15.29
N ILE A 34 -5.01 12.15 15.59
CA ILE A 34 -4.60 11.08 16.51
C ILE A 34 -4.42 9.83 15.68
N ILE A 35 -3.15 9.50 15.39
CA ILE A 35 -2.78 8.46 14.43
C ILE A 35 -2.68 7.11 15.14
N TYR A 36 -3.32 6.10 14.57
CA TYR A 36 -3.16 4.71 14.94
C TYR A 36 -2.56 3.93 13.76
N GLU A 37 -1.30 3.54 13.91
CA GLU A 37 -0.61 2.67 12.95
C GLU A 37 -1.06 1.23 13.15
N LEU A 38 -1.43 0.54 12.08
CA LEU A 38 -1.81 -0.86 12.13
C LEU A 38 -1.23 -1.68 10.97
N HIS A 39 -0.92 -2.94 11.28
CA HIS A 39 -0.55 -3.95 10.30
C HIS A 39 -1.73 -4.88 10.05
N LEU A 40 -2.26 -4.91 8.82
CA LEU A 40 -3.46 -5.69 8.49
C LEU A 40 -3.34 -7.17 8.85
N GLY A 41 -2.18 -7.78 8.55
CA GLY A 41 -1.95 -9.20 8.79
C GLY A 41 -1.94 -9.62 10.27
N THR A 42 -1.91 -8.67 11.21
CA THR A 42 -1.85 -8.96 12.66
C THR A 42 -2.92 -8.22 13.49
N PHE A 43 -3.64 -7.29 12.87
CA PHE A 43 -4.65 -6.48 13.56
C PHE A 43 -5.89 -7.29 13.97
N THR A 44 -6.25 -8.29 13.15
CA THR A 44 -7.32 -9.23 13.45
C THR A 44 -6.83 -10.67 13.27
N PRO A 45 -7.49 -11.68 13.86
CA PRO A 45 -7.13 -13.09 13.65
C PRO A 45 -7.14 -13.49 12.17
N GLU A 46 -8.05 -12.93 11.37
CA GLU A 46 -8.19 -13.19 9.95
C GLU A 46 -7.10 -12.50 9.11
N GLY A 47 -6.56 -11.37 9.58
CA GLY A 47 -5.52 -10.60 8.92
C GLY A 47 -5.97 -9.98 7.60
N THR A 48 -7.24 -9.57 7.48
CA THR A 48 -7.83 -9.06 6.24
C THR A 48 -8.45 -7.67 6.39
N LEU A 49 -8.59 -6.94 5.28
CA LEU A 49 -9.30 -5.66 5.21
C LEU A 49 -10.75 -5.78 5.69
N ALA A 50 -11.45 -6.82 5.27
CA ALA A 50 -12.84 -7.04 5.69
C ALA A 50 -12.98 -7.20 7.21
N ALA A 51 -12.08 -7.96 7.85
CA ALA A 51 -12.08 -8.11 9.29
C ALA A 51 -11.66 -6.81 10.02
N ALA A 52 -10.67 -6.08 9.48
CA ALA A 52 -10.24 -4.79 10.00
C ALA A 52 -11.35 -3.73 9.91
N THR A 53 -12.15 -3.73 8.83
CA THR A 53 -13.32 -2.87 8.67
C THR A 53 -14.30 -3.02 9.82
N GLY A 54 -14.55 -4.25 10.28
CA GLY A 54 -15.40 -4.53 11.45
C GLY A 54 -14.86 -3.97 12.78
N LYS A 55 -13.60 -3.53 12.84
CA LYS A 55 -12.97 -2.91 14.01
C LYS A 55 -12.95 -1.39 14.00
N LEU A 56 -13.33 -0.76 12.90
CA LEU A 56 -13.34 0.71 12.78
C LEU A 56 -14.17 1.42 13.86
N PRO A 57 -15.38 0.95 14.23
CA PRO A 57 -16.14 1.57 15.32
C PRO A 57 -15.41 1.54 16.67
N HIS A 58 -14.60 0.52 16.93
CA HIS A 58 -13.77 0.45 18.14
C HIS A 58 -12.67 1.52 18.12
N LEU A 59 -11.97 1.70 16.99
CA LEU A 59 -10.95 2.75 16.85
C LEU A 59 -11.56 4.15 17.01
N GLN A 60 -12.73 4.39 16.42
CA GLN A 60 -13.46 5.63 16.59
C GLN A 60 -13.81 5.89 18.07
N ALA A 61 -14.29 4.86 18.79
CA ALA A 61 -14.64 4.98 20.21
C ALA A 61 -13.41 5.26 21.10
N LEU A 62 -12.20 4.90 20.66
CA LEU A 62 -10.93 5.26 21.32
C LEU A 62 -10.49 6.70 21.01
N GLY A 63 -11.17 7.41 20.12
CA GLY A 63 -10.82 8.77 19.71
C GLY A 63 -9.77 8.84 18.61
N ILE A 64 -9.52 7.74 17.90
CA ILE A 64 -8.63 7.74 16.73
C ILE A 64 -9.28 8.55 15.60
N THR A 65 -8.52 9.42 14.96
CA THR A 65 -8.97 10.25 13.84
C THR A 65 -8.22 9.95 12.54
N VAL A 66 -7.10 9.21 12.61
CA VAL A 66 -6.29 8.82 11.45
C VAL A 66 -5.83 7.37 11.63
N ILE A 67 -6.02 6.56 10.61
CA ILE A 67 -5.50 5.20 10.55
C ILE A 67 -4.33 5.19 9.57
N GLU A 68 -3.16 4.76 10.01
CA GLU A 68 -2.00 4.53 9.17
C GLU A 68 -1.87 3.03 8.90
N LEU A 69 -2.05 2.64 7.65
CA LEU A 69 -1.85 1.26 7.21
C LEU A 69 -0.38 1.04 6.87
N LEU A 70 0.26 0.02 7.51
CA LEU A 70 1.55 -0.46 7.04
C LEU A 70 1.45 -0.89 5.57
N PRO A 71 2.59 -1.00 4.84
CA PRO A 71 2.57 -1.13 3.39
C PRO A 71 1.69 -2.27 2.87
N LEU A 72 0.90 -1.99 1.86
CA LEU A 72 -0.05 -2.92 1.24
C LEU A 72 0.48 -3.58 -0.04
N ALA A 73 1.66 -3.16 -0.52
CA ALA A 73 2.25 -3.67 -1.76
C ALA A 73 2.49 -5.18 -1.69
N THR A 74 2.25 -5.87 -2.81
CA THR A 74 2.41 -7.33 -2.89
C THR A 74 3.84 -7.75 -2.57
N PHE A 75 3.97 -8.68 -1.62
CA PHE A 75 5.20 -9.30 -1.14
C PHE A 75 5.15 -10.84 -1.26
N PRO A 76 6.29 -11.55 -1.14
CA PRO A 76 6.32 -13.02 -1.17
C PRO A 76 5.59 -13.65 0.01
N GLY A 77 4.78 -14.66 -0.25
CA GLY A 77 4.04 -15.39 0.79
C GLY A 77 2.87 -14.61 1.37
N THR A 78 2.53 -14.89 2.62
CA THR A 78 1.34 -14.33 3.29
C THR A 78 1.67 -13.61 4.61
N ARG A 79 2.94 -13.57 5.02
CA ARG A 79 3.40 -12.96 6.26
C ARG A 79 4.60 -12.06 6.02
N ASN A 80 4.40 -10.77 6.16
CA ASN A 80 5.42 -9.73 6.03
C ASN A 80 4.93 -8.48 6.74
N TRP A 81 5.83 -7.65 7.24
CA TRP A 81 5.46 -6.33 7.75
C TRP A 81 5.06 -5.36 6.63
N GLY A 82 5.23 -5.75 5.36
CA GLY A 82 4.96 -4.93 4.19
C GLY A 82 6.21 -4.28 3.58
N TYR A 83 7.36 -4.37 4.25
CA TYR A 83 8.60 -3.71 3.80
C TYR A 83 9.41 -4.49 2.76
N ASP A 84 8.99 -5.71 2.38
CA ASP A 84 9.56 -6.47 1.27
C ASP A 84 8.67 -6.43 0.01
N GLY A 85 7.94 -5.32 -0.17
CA GLY A 85 7.06 -5.13 -1.32
C GLY A 85 7.80 -5.15 -2.65
N THR A 86 7.27 -5.89 -3.62
CA THR A 86 7.87 -6.09 -4.94
C THR A 86 7.04 -5.45 -6.04
N TYR A 87 5.74 -5.54 -5.96
CA TYR A 87 4.81 -4.95 -6.92
C TYR A 87 4.06 -3.77 -6.31
N LEU A 88 4.68 -2.57 -6.35
CA LEU A 88 4.22 -1.39 -5.62
C LEU A 88 2.83 -0.89 -6.02
N PHE A 89 2.33 -1.26 -7.20
CA PHE A 89 0.98 -0.94 -7.67
C PHE A 89 -0.05 -2.02 -7.32
N ALA A 90 0.36 -3.14 -6.71
CA ALA A 90 -0.53 -4.27 -6.47
C ALA A 90 -0.78 -4.45 -4.98
N LEU A 91 -2.05 -4.53 -4.60
CA LEU A 91 -2.47 -4.91 -3.25
C LEU A 91 -2.05 -6.35 -2.94
N GLN A 92 -1.56 -6.60 -1.75
CA GLN A 92 -1.25 -7.95 -1.26
C GLN A 92 -2.51 -8.81 -1.21
N PRO A 93 -2.55 -9.94 -1.94
CA PRO A 93 -3.78 -10.75 -2.06
C PRO A 93 -4.29 -11.31 -0.72
N SER A 94 -3.40 -11.62 0.23
CA SER A 94 -3.78 -12.13 1.55
C SER A 94 -4.53 -11.10 2.39
N TYR A 95 -4.48 -9.82 2.05
CA TYR A 95 -5.22 -8.77 2.75
C TYR A 95 -6.63 -8.58 2.22
N GLY A 96 -6.96 -9.09 1.03
CA GLY A 96 -8.25 -8.97 0.39
C GLY A 96 -8.19 -8.36 -1.01
N SER A 97 -9.30 -7.84 -1.47
CA SER A 97 -9.49 -7.23 -2.78
C SER A 97 -9.44 -5.70 -2.73
N TYR A 98 -9.40 -5.06 -3.91
CA TYR A 98 -9.57 -3.61 -4.02
C TYR A 98 -10.97 -3.13 -3.59
N GLU A 99 -11.98 -3.99 -3.71
CA GLU A 99 -13.32 -3.72 -3.19
C GLU A 99 -13.30 -3.63 -1.65
N ASP A 100 -12.58 -4.56 -1.01
CA ASP A 100 -12.44 -4.54 0.46
C ASP A 100 -11.67 -3.30 0.91
N LEU A 101 -10.62 -2.88 0.17
CA LEU A 101 -9.85 -1.68 0.48
C LEU A 101 -10.71 -0.41 0.35
N ALA A 102 -11.46 -0.29 -0.75
CA ALA A 102 -12.35 0.85 -0.95
C ALA A 102 -13.43 0.90 0.14
N THR A 103 -14.02 -0.23 0.50
CA THR A 103 -15.00 -0.34 1.58
C THR A 103 -14.41 0.06 2.94
N PHE A 104 -13.18 -0.39 3.24
CA PHE A 104 -12.48 0.02 4.47
C PHE A 104 -12.30 1.53 4.55
N ILE A 105 -11.82 2.15 3.47
CA ILE A 105 -11.59 3.60 3.43
C ILE A 105 -12.90 4.38 3.54
N GLU A 106 -13.94 3.98 2.81
CA GLU A 106 -15.25 4.63 2.85
C GLU A 106 -15.86 4.58 4.25
N GLN A 107 -15.82 3.44 4.91
CA GLN A 107 -16.32 3.30 6.28
C GLN A 107 -15.46 4.07 7.29
N ALA A 108 -14.14 4.13 7.12
CA ALA A 108 -13.29 5.00 7.94
C ALA A 108 -13.71 6.47 7.79
N HIS A 109 -13.93 6.95 6.55
CA HIS A 109 -14.39 8.30 6.26
C HIS A 109 -15.78 8.60 6.85
N GLU A 110 -16.71 7.65 6.78
CA GLU A 110 -18.05 7.78 7.39
C GLU A 110 -17.97 7.93 8.93
N LEU A 111 -16.98 7.29 9.54
CA LEU A 111 -16.70 7.38 10.98
C LEU A 111 -15.82 8.59 11.35
N GLY A 112 -15.48 9.45 10.38
CA GLY A 112 -14.66 10.66 10.60
C GLY A 112 -13.16 10.39 10.70
N MET A 113 -12.67 9.23 10.25
CA MET A 113 -11.25 8.87 10.29
C MET A 113 -10.62 8.95 8.89
N ALA A 114 -9.44 9.60 8.79
CA ALA A 114 -8.61 9.57 7.60
C ALA A 114 -7.83 8.24 7.51
N VAL A 115 -7.40 7.88 6.30
CA VAL A 115 -6.53 6.73 6.07
C VAL A 115 -5.24 7.20 5.42
N ILE A 116 -4.12 6.84 6.00
CA ILE A 116 -2.76 7.02 5.47
C ILE A 116 -2.25 5.65 5.01
N LEU A 117 -1.53 5.61 3.91
CA LEU A 117 -0.82 4.44 3.44
C LEU A 117 0.69 4.67 3.57
N ASP A 118 1.36 3.82 4.36
CA ASP A 118 2.82 3.75 4.37
C ASP A 118 3.33 3.15 3.04
N VAL A 119 4.33 3.78 2.44
CA VAL A 119 4.91 3.36 1.16
C VAL A 119 6.42 3.22 1.24
N VAL A 120 6.94 2.14 0.67
CA VAL A 120 8.38 1.82 0.65
C VAL A 120 8.97 2.23 -0.69
N TYR A 121 9.69 3.37 -0.73
CA TYR A 121 10.29 3.92 -1.95
C TYR A 121 11.83 3.95 -1.93
N ASN A 122 12.46 3.31 -0.95
CA ASN A 122 13.91 3.30 -0.79
C ASN A 122 14.57 2.00 -1.28
N HIS A 123 13.81 0.90 -1.39
CA HIS A 123 14.27 -0.40 -1.90
C HIS A 123 13.10 -1.22 -2.44
N PHE A 124 13.40 -2.35 -3.07
CA PHE A 124 12.44 -3.40 -3.40
C PHE A 124 12.68 -4.62 -2.53
N GLY A 125 11.65 -5.40 -2.30
CA GLY A 125 11.76 -6.70 -1.68
C GLY A 125 12.75 -7.61 -2.45
N PRO A 126 13.43 -8.53 -1.75
CA PRO A 126 14.50 -9.34 -2.33
C PRO A 126 14.00 -10.45 -3.26
N GLU A 127 12.73 -10.83 -3.18
CA GLU A 127 12.13 -11.94 -3.92
C GLU A 127 11.03 -11.47 -4.86
N GLY A 128 11.04 -11.99 -6.10
CA GLY A 128 10.02 -11.70 -7.11
C GLY A 128 10.20 -10.36 -7.83
N ASN A 129 11.26 -9.61 -7.55
CA ASN A 129 11.56 -8.37 -8.26
C ASN A 129 12.37 -8.65 -9.54
N TYR A 130 11.71 -8.55 -10.68
CA TYR A 130 12.32 -8.70 -12.00
C TYR A 130 12.52 -7.35 -12.73
N SER A 131 12.32 -6.23 -12.06
CA SER A 131 12.38 -4.89 -12.67
C SER A 131 13.74 -4.59 -13.31
N GLY A 132 14.84 -5.07 -12.73
CA GLY A 132 16.19 -4.91 -13.26
C GLY A 132 16.43 -5.55 -14.63
N VAL A 133 15.55 -6.46 -15.11
CA VAL A 133 15.60 -7.02 -16.45
C VAL A 133 15.16 -6.01 -17.52
N TYR A 134 14.29 -5.08 -17.14
CA TYR A 134 13.63 -4.15 -18.06
C TYR A 134 14.26 -2.75 -18.06
N ALA A 135 14.75 -2.30 -16.92
CA ALA A 135 15.31 -0.96 -16.77
C ALA A 135 16.23 -0.88 -15.55
N PRO A 136 17.12 0.12 -15.46
CA PRO A 136 18.03 0.30 -14.34
C PRO A 136 17.29 0.91 -13.13
N TYR A 137 16.34 0.16 -12.54
CA TYR A 137 15.58 0.60 -11.37
C TYR A 137 16.46 0.81 -10.14
N THR A 138 17.58 0.09 -10.05
CA THR A 138 18.50 0.17 -8.92
C THR A 138 19.91 0.54 -9.35
N LYS A 139 20.69 1.06 -8.42
CA LYS A 139 22.11 1.33 -8.55
C LYS A 139 22.95 0.18 -7.97
N GLN A 140 24.26 0.19 -8.27
CA GLN A 140 25.23 -0.70 -7.60
C GLN A 140 25.44 -0.33 -6.11
N ALA A 141 25.11 0.91 -5.70
CA ALA A 141 25.17 1.31 -4.31
C ALA A 141 24.22 0.47 -3.46
N ALA A 142 24.75 -0.12 -2.39
CA ALA A 142 23.95 -0.90 -1.45
C ALA A 142 23.42 -0.03 -0.31
N THR A 143 22.20 -0.33 0.12
CA THR A 143 21.65 0.11 1.40
C THR A 143 21.60 -1.09 2.35
N PRO A 144 21.36 -0.91 3.67
CA PRO A 144 21.13 -2.04 4.57
C PRO A 144 20.01 -3.00 4.13
N TRP A 145 19.08 -2.50 3.29
CA TRP A 145 17.87 -3.20 2.83
C TRP A 145 17.98 -3.75 1.41
N GLY A 146 19.09 -3.52 0.71
CA GLY A 146 19.31 -3.97 -0.67
C GLY A 146 19.88 -2.87 -1.57
N ALA A 147 19.79 -3.05 -2.88
CA ALA A 147 20.27 -2.07 -3.85
C ALA A 147 19.44 -0.77 -3.80
N ALA A 148 20.11 0.36 -3.76
CA ALA A 148 19.46 1.67 -3.75
C ALA A 148 18.69 1.95 -5.04
N ILE A 149 17.53 2.61 -4.93
CA ILE A 149 16.74 3.03 -6.10
C ILE A 149 17.49 4.07 -6.91
N ASN A 150 17.40 3.98 -8.22
CA ASN A 150 18.08 4.87 -9.14
C ASN A 150 17.32 6.18 -9.39
N PHE A 151 17.32 7.10 -8.42
CA PHE A 151 16.63 8.38 -8.56
C PHE A 151 17.45 9.47 -9.26
N ASP A 152 18.76 9.30 -9.41
CA ASP A 152 19.71 10.38 -9.81
C ASP A 152 20.80 9.93 -10.80
N GLY A 153 20.89 8.65 -11.15
CA GLY A 153 21.83 8.12 -12.13
C GLY A 153 21.31 8.20 -13.57
N GLY A 154 22.03 7.57 -14.49
CA GLY A 154 21.58 7.46 -15.89
C GLY A 154 20.21 6.78 -15.99
N TYR A 155 19.36 7.29 -16.88
CA TYR A 155 17.98 6.82 -17.11
C TYR A 155 17.05 6.94 -15.90
N SER A 156 17.39 7.74 -14.90
CA SER A 156 16.60 7.92 -13.68
C SER A 156 15.25 8.64 -13.89
N GLU A 157 15.05 9.33 -15.00
CA GLU A 157 13.78 10.02 -15.30
C GLU A 157 12.59 9.06 -15.33
N GLY A 158 12.74 7.90 -16.00
CA GLY A 158 11.71 6.86 -16.05
C GLY A 158 11.43 6.27 -14.66
N ILE A 159 12.47 6.16 -13.82
CA ILE A 159 12.33 5.65 -12.46
C ILE A 159 11.56 6.65 -11.58
N ARG A 160 11.91 7.94 -11.64
CA ARG A 160 11.13 8.99 -10.96
C ARG A 160 9.67 9.03 -11.43
N ALA A 161 9.44 8.91 -12.73
CA ALA A 161 8.09 8.86 -13.30
C ALA A 161 7.30 7.65 -12.79
N PHE A 162 7.94 6.49 -12.62
CA PHE A 162 7.32 5.29 -12.04
C PHE A 162 6.83 5.54 -10.61
N TYR A 163 7.66 6.13 -9.74
CA TYR A 163 7.29 6.39 -8.35
C TYR A 163 6.22 7.50 -8.24
N LEU A 164 6.31 8.56 -9.06
CA LEU A 164 5.26 9.57 -9.15
C LEU A 164 3.92 8.97 -9.61
N ALA A 165 3.95 8.09 -10.62
CA ALA A 165 2.76 7.38 -11.06
C ALA A 165 2.20 6.45 -9.98
N ASN A 166 3.05 5.82 -9.16
CA ASN A 166 2.61 5.00 -8.04
C ASN A 166 1.93 5.83 -6.95
N THR A 167 2.52 6.97 -6.57
CA THR A 167 1.90 7.89 -5.61
C THR A 167 0.52 8.35 -6.09
N ARG A 168 0.43 8.78 -7.36
CA ARG A 168 -0.84 9.21 -7.95
C ARG A 168 -1.86 8.08 -8.02
N TYR A 169 -1.42 6.86 -8.33
CA TYR A 169 -2.29 5.68 -8.35
C TYR A 169 -3.00 5.47 -7.00
N TRP A 170 -2.24 5.47 -5.91
CA TRP A 170 -2.80 5.27 -4.57
C TRP A 170 -3.67 6.45 -4.09
N LEU A 171 -3.38 7.69 -4.52
CA LEU A 171 -4.12 8.88 -4.10
C LEU A 171 -5.32 9.23 -4.99
N GLU A 172 -5.27 8.88 -6.28
CA GLU A 172 -6.24 9.36 -7.26
C GLU A 172 -7.10 8.25 -7.88
N GLU A 173 -6.59 7.01 -7.89
CA GLU A 173 -7.26 5.88 -8.55
C GLU A 173 -7.86 4.87 -7.56
N ILE A 174 -7.37 4.84 -6.31
CA ILE A 174 -7.89 4.05 -5.20
C ILE A 174 -8.64 4.98 -4.25
#